data_dbba67009985afb884d1c3bc62a6d752
#
_entry.id   dbba67009985afb884d1c3bc62a6d752
#
_cell.length_a   1.000
_cell.length_b   1.000
_cell.length_c   1.000
_cell.angle_alpha   90.00
_cell.angle_beta   90.00
_cell.angle_gamma   90.00
#
_symmetry.space_group_name_H-M   'P 1'
#
loop_
_entity.id
_entity.type
_entity.pdbx_description
1 polymer ?
#
loop_
_entity_poly.entity_id
_entity_poly.type
_entity_poly.pdbx_seq_one_letter_code
_entity_poly.pdbx_strand_id
1 'polypeptide(L)'
;MVRTERWTNGRELLLSIVKLTQTAVDNLPVRSSTYVKFDAELPGFGCRVTPAGSKSWVVEYRPGNGGRRVGKKRVTLGSVATLLPDRARKAAKDVLARARLGEDPAAERAIRRQSLSVAELIERYMAEEVRPTRKAGTAALYDLYFRRHVRPDLGIKLARDLNHTELVRLHRRIGKAAPVTANRVLTLVSAMLSWAVRVGELPEGSNPAKGITKFREQAKERFLSAEELAELGDVLREAETVGLPWDADGSKAFAKHSPGPQHRRTKLSPHVTAAIRLLLFTGCRLREILHLKWEHVDFERGMLFLPDSKTGRKPVVLAAPAVAVLQDLARMGEYVIVGNDLRRPRHDLQRPWRAITQRAGLDGLRIHDLRHSFAAMGAGSGFSLPVIGKLLGHRNLETTNRYAHLGASPLKVAADRIANQLAKAMGDAGGN
;
A
#
# COMPACT_ATOMS: atom_id res chain seq x y z
N MET A 1 60.00 45.91 -8.68
CA MET A 1 60.24 46.05 -10.16
C MET A 1 59.06 45.47 -10.89
N VAL A 2 58.20 46.32 -11.47
CA VAL A 2 57.02 45.93 -12.22
C VAL A 2 57.41 45.96 -13.70
N ARG A 3 57.37 44.82 -14.37
CA ARG A 3 57.58 44.72 -15.81
C ARG A 3 56.31 45.15 -16.54
N THR A 4 56.33 46.33 -17.14
CA THR A 4 55.34 46.82 -18.08
C THR A 4 55.68 46.30 -19.49
N GLU A 5 54.90 45.38 -20.03
CA GLU A 5 54.89 45.09 -21.45
C GLU A 5 53.78 45.92 -22.14
N ARG A 6 54.21 46.88 -22.98
CA ARG A 6 53.35 47.64 -23.89
C ARG A 6 52.91 46.77 -25.04
N TRP A 7 51.61 46.61 -25.21
CA TRP A 7 51.01 46.21 -26.50
C TRP A 7 50.10 47.35 -26.98
N THR A 8 50.49 47.88 -28.10
CA THR A 8 49.73 48.91 -28.84
C THR A 8 48.57 48.26 -29.56
N ASN A 9 47.37 48.45 -29.11
CA ASN A 9 46.10 48.69 -29.81
C ASN A 9 44.94 48.70 -28.78
N GLY A 10 44.54 49.89 -28.43
CA GLY A 10 43.28 50.39 -27.92
C GLY A 10 42.30 49.47 -27.21
N ARG A 11 42.73 48.70 -26.20
CA ARG A 11 41.86 48.14 -25.12
C ARG A 11 42.70 47.90 -23.88
N GLU A 12 42.77 48.89 -22.99
CA GLU A 12 43.20 48.66 -21.62
C GLU A 12 42.24 47.66 -20.95
N LEU A 13 42.56 46.43 -20.98
CA LEU A 13 42.02 45.45 -20.02
C LEU A 13 42.80 45.66 -18.70
N LEU A 14 42.39 46.61 -17.91
CA LEU A 14 42.73 46.67 -16.50
C LEU A 14 42.17 45.41 -15.80
N LEU A 15 43.00 44.35 -15.80
CA LEU A 15 42.84 43.23 -14.91
C LEU A 15 43.19 43.66 -13.48
N SER A 16 42.48 44.68 -12.94
CA SER A 16 42.58 45.00 -11.53
C SER A 16 41.98 43.83 -10.75
N ILE A 17 42.83 43.10 -10.04
CA ILE A 17 42.45 42.09 -9.07
C ILE A 17 41.75 42.90 -7.93
N VAL A 18 40.42 42.82 -7.82
CA VAL A 18 39.63 43.58 -6.86
C VAL A 18 38.89 42.59 -5.95
N LYS A 19 38.91 42.88 -4.67
CA LYS A 19 38.03 42.22 -3.70
C LYS A 19 36.59 42.57 -4.06
N LEU A 20 35.74 41.59 -4.27
CA LEU A 20 34.33 41.79 -4.60
C LEU A 20 33.51 42.16 -3.35
N THR A 21 33.53 43.44 -3.03
CA THR A 21 32.64 44.08 -2.04
C THR A 21 31.31 44.43 -2.70
N GLN A 22 30.28 44.78 -1.92
CA GLN A 22 28.97 45.22 -2.47
C GLN A 22 29.16 46.38 -3.44
N THR A 23 29.87 47.44 -3.03
CA THR A 23 30.15 48.62 -3.88
C THR A 23 30.91 48.25 -5.15
N ALA A 24 31.89 47.36 -5.06
CA ALA A 24 32.65 46.90 -6.24
C ALA A 24 31.75 46.16 -7.23
N VAL A 25 30.82 45.33 -6.75
CA VAL A 25 29.88 44.55 -7.58
C VAL A 25 28.79 45.46 -8.17
N ASP A 26 28.29 46.44 -7.39
CA ASP A 26 27.27 47.37 -7.90
C ASP A 26 27.82 48.23 -9.07
N ASN A 27 29.09 48.57 -9.03
CA ASN A 27 29.79 49.34 -10.07
C ASN A 27 30.29 48.51 -11.26
N LEU A 28 30.04 47.19 -11.29
CA LEU A 28 30.44 46.37 -12.46
C LEU A 28 29.60 46.74 -13.69
N PRO A 29 30.25 47.15 -14.82
CA PRO A 29 29.54 47.62 -16.00
C PRO A 29 28.81 46.47 -16.69
N VAL A 30 27.64 46.79 -17.28
CA VAL A 30 26.95 45.89 -18.20
C VAL A 30 27.68 45.95 -19.55
N ARG A 31 27.90 44.76 -20.15
CA ARG A 31 28.57 44.60 -21.45
C ARG A 31 27.64 43.89 -22.44
N SER A 32 27.99 43.96 -23.72
CA SER A 32 27.25 43.26 -24.79
C SER A 32 27.29 41.74 -24.68
N SER A 33 28.24 41.18 -23.91
CA SER A 33 28.39 39.78 -23.67
C SER A 33 28.47 39.45 -22.18
N THR A 34 28.02 38.28 -21.78
CA THR A 34 28.14 37.80 -20.41
C THR A 34 29.61 37.62 -20.02
N TYR A 35 30.01 38.17 -18.89
CA TYR A 35 31.36 37.98 -18.35
C TYR A 35 31.33 37.65 -16.86
N VAL A 36 32.46 37.17 -16.33
CA VAL A 36 32.68 36.92 -14.91
C VAL A 36 33.87 37.77 -14.43
N LYS A 37 33.65 38.56 -13.39
CA LYS A 37 34.72 39.23 -12.63
C LYS A 37 35.05 38.34 -11.43
N PHE A 38 36.33 37.91 -11.34
CA PHE A 38 36.78 37.08 -10.24
C PHE A 38 37.24 37.88 -9.06
N ASP A 39 37.08 37.32 -7.86
CA ASP A 39 37.49 37.90 -6.58
C ASP A 39 39.00 37.75 -6.36
N ALA A 40 39.61 38.80 -5.76
CA ALA A 40 41.04 38.82 -5.48
C ALA A 40 41.48 37.85 -4.38
N GLU A 41 40.61 37.64 -3.38
CA GLU A 41 40.95 36.85 -2.17
C GLU A 41 40.61 35.38 -2.30
N LEU A 42 39.61 35.03 -3.13
CA LEU A 42 39.16 33.64 -3.27
C LEU A 42 39.20 33.22 -4.73
N PRO A 43 40.26 32.51 -5.17
CA PRO A 43 40.37 31.99 -6.53
C PRO A 43 39.18 31.11 -6.89
N GLY A 44 38.57 31.35 -8.06
CA GLY A 44 37.41 30.65 -8.55
C GLY A 44 36.07 31.27 -8.13
N PHE A 45 36.01 32.11 -7.12
CA PHE A 45 34.82 32.90 -6.78
C PHE A 45 34.72 34.16 -7.64
N GLY A 46 33.52 34.48 -8.10
CA GLY A 46 33.30 35.67 -8.95
C GLY A 46 31.86 36.11 -9.04
N CYS A 47 31.66 37.25 -9.70
CA CYS A 47 30.36 37.79 -10.06
C CYS A 47 30.18 37.68 -11.59
N ARG A 48 29.12 36.98 -12.03
CA ARG A 48 28.68 36.93 -13.42
C ARG A 48 27.73 38.08 -13.69
N VAL A 49 28.02 38.84 -14.73
CA VAL A 49 27.17 39.94 -15.22
C VAL A 49 26.67 39.59 -16.60
N THR A 50 25.37 39.68 -16.83
CA THR A 50 24.72 39.41 -18.12
C THR A 50 24.47 40.73 -18.89
N PRO A 51 24.23 40.65 -20.21
CA PRO A 51 23.86 41.85 -21.00
C PRO A 51 22.56 42.53 -20.53
N ALA A 52 21.68 41.78 -19.87
CA ALA A 52 20.47 42.34 -19.26
C ALA A 52 20.71 43.01 -17.89
N GLY A 53 21.97 43.15 -17.45
CA GLY A 53 22.33 43.77 -16.17
C GLY A 53 22.16 42.85 -14.94
N SER A 54 21.72 41.59 -15.12
CA SER A 54 21.57 40.65 -13.99
C SER A 54 22.95 40.23 -13.46
N LYS A 55 23.14 40.34 -12.14
CA LYS A 55 24.38 40.00 -11.43
C LYS A 55 24.15 38.78 -10.52
N SER A 56 25.01 37.79 -10.64
CA SER A 56 24.93 36.56 -9.83
C SER A 56 26.32 36.11 -9.37
N TRP A 57 26.38 35.64 -8.14
CA TRP A 57 27.56 34.99 -7.56
C TRP A 57 27.78 33.62 -8.18
N VAL A 58 29.01 33.37 -8.59
CA VAL A 58 29.43 32.09 -9.19
C VAL A 58 30.72 31.63 -8.57
N VAL A 59 30.91 30.30 -8.61
CA VAL A 59 32.19 29.69 -8.29
C VAL A 59 32.59 28.71 -9.39
N GLU A 60 33.83 28.80 -9.85
CA GLU A 60 34.42 27.88 -10.81
C GLU A 60 35.43 26.98 -10.11
N TYR A 61 35.37 25.71 -10.43
CA TYR A 61 36.28 24.70 -9.90
C TYR A 61 36.51 23.58 -10.94
N ARG A 62 37.47 22.72 -10.67
CA ARG A 62 37.67 21.48 -11.40
C ARG A 62 37.30 20.32 -10.49
N PRO A 63 36.36 19.44 -10.88
CA PRO A 63 35.97 18.33 -10.06
C PRO A 63 37.09 17.29 -9.95
N GLY A 64 37.26 16.71 -8.75
CA GLY A 64 38.22 15.66 -8.48
C GLY A 64 39.66 16.10 -8.54
N ASN A 65 40.58 15.14 -8.43
CA ASN A 65 42.02 15.36 -8.41
C ASN A 65 42.66 15.41 -9.83
N GLY A 66 41.83 15.55 -10.88
CA GLY A 66 42.27 15.43 -12.30
C GLY A 66 43.10 16.61 -12.84
N GLY A 67 43.38 17.61 -12.04
CA GLY A 67 44.23 18.75 -12.41
C GLY A 67 43.74 19.52 -13.65
N ARG A 68 44.68 19.97 -14.49
CA ARG A 68 44.35 20.78 -15.69
C ARG A 68 43.66 20.00 -16.82
N ARG A 69 43.69 18.66 -16.78
CA ARG A 69 43.03 17.80 -17.77
C ARG A 69 41.52 17.73 -17.63
N VAL A 70 40.97 18.08 -16.44
CA VAL A 70 39.52 18.10 -16.19
C VAL A 70 38.93 19.48 -16.50
N GLY A 71 37.84 19.53 -17.26
CA GLY A 71 37.12 20.75 -17.59
C GLY A 71 36.67 21.53 -16.36
N LYS A 72 36.73 22.86 -16.41
CA LYS A 72 36.15 23.71 -15.35
C LYS A 72 34.63 23.57 -15.33
N LYS A 73 34.06 23.44 -14.13
CA LYS A 73 32.63 23.54 -13.87
C LYS A 73 32.31 24.82 -13.12
N ARG A 74 31.11 25.36 -13.34
CA ARG A 74 30.64 26.58 -12.70
C ARG A 74 29.33 26.30 -11.97
N VAL A 75 29.26 26.80 -10.73
CA VAL A 75 28.06 26.74 -9.91
C VAL A 75 27.62 28.18 -9.60
N THR A 76 26.34 28.49 -9.84
CA THR A 76 25.72 29.75 -9.38
C THR A 76 25.33 29.60 -7.94
N LEU A 77 25.75 30.53 -7.08
CA LEU A 77 25.49 30.54 -5.63
C LEU A 77 24.21 31.28 -5.28
N GLY A 78 23.89 32.34 -6.02
CA GLY A 78 22.70 33.16 -5.82
C GLY A 78 22.76 34.49 -6.55
N SER A 79 21.67 35.26 -6.49
CA SER A 79 21.64 36.64 -7.01
C SER A 79 22.40 37.59 -6.06
N VAL A 80 23.11 38.57 -6.63
CA VAL A 80 23.73 39.65 -5.85
C VAL A 80 22.71 40.46 -5.06
N ALA A 81 21.49 40.60 -5.58
CA ALA A 81 20.41 41.31 -4.92
C ALA A 81 19.93 40.65 -3.61
N THR A 82 20.11 39.34 -3.50
CA THR A 82 19.58 38.57 -2.34
C THR A 82 20.66 37.93 -1.47
N LEU A 83 21.90 37.86 -1.94
CA LEU A 83 23.01 37.23 -1.24
C LEU A 83 24.17 38.21 -1.11
N LEU A 84 24.48 38.61 0.12
CA LEU A 84 25.59 39.54 0.41
C LEU A 84 26.96 38.88 0.08
N PRO A 85 27.97 39.70 -0.30
CA PRO A 85 29.29 39.21 -0.73
C PRO A 85 29.95 38.26 0.26
N ASP A 86 29.91 38.55 1.56
CA ASP A 86 30.57 37.69 2.58
C ASP A 86 29.87 36.32 2.72
N ARG A 87 28.54 36.29 2.66
CA ARG A 87 27.78 35.03 2.64
C ARG A 87 28.04 34.23 1.37
N ALA A 88 28.12 34.94 0.22
CA ALA A 88 28.46 34.32 -1.06
C ALA A 88 29.87 33.72 -1.05
N ARG A 89 30.84 34.45 -0.48
CA ARG A 89 32.23 34.01 -0.32
C ARG A 89 32.33 32.79 0.59
N LYS A 90 31.56 32.74 1.70
CA LYS A 90 31.48 31.57 2.57
C LYS A 90 30.92 30.37 1.81
N ALA A 91 29.80 30.50 1.10
CA ALA A 91 29.21 29.46 0.27
C ALA A 91 30.17 28.97 -0.83
N ALA A 92 30.96 29.88 -1.43
CA ALA A 92 31.98 29.54 -2.41
C ALA A 92 33.11 28.69 -1.77
N LYS A 93 33.59 29.04 -0.57
CA LYS A 93 34.57 28.27 0.17
C LYS A 93 34.08 26.85 0.42
N ASP A 94 32.82 26.67 0.82
CA ASP A 94 32.22 25.35 1.05
C ASP A 94 32.18 24.51 -0.24
N VAL A 95 31.79 25.09 -1.38
CA VAL A 95 31.79 24.41 -2.69
C VAL A 95 33.21 24.02 -3.09
N LEU A 96 34.18 24.92 -2.91
CA LEU A 96 35.58 24.66 -3.25
C LEU A 96 36.21 23.58 -2.34
N ALA A 97 35.84 23.56 -1.05
CA ALA A 97 36.31 22.54 -0.11
C ALA A 97 35.80 21.14 -0.52
N ARG A 98 34.50 21.04 -0.83
CA ARG A 98 33.88 19.81 -1.31
C ARG A 98 34.52 19.32 -2.63
N ALA A 99 34.77 20.24 -3.56
CA ALA A 99 35.43 19.92 -4.82
C ALA A 99 36.89 19.40 -4.62
N ARG A 100 37.64 19.94 -3.63
CA ARG A 100 38.96 19.46 -3.26
C ARG A 100 38.94 18.06 -2.66
N LEU A 101 37.83 17.69 -1.97
CA LEU A 101 37.61 16.34 -1.41
C LEU A 101 37.16 15.33 -2.49
N GLY A 102 37.09 15.73 -3.76
CA GLY A 102 36.74 14.85 -4.87
C GLY A 102 35.27 14.88 -5.26
N GLU A 103 34.43 15.66 -4.58
CA GLU A 103 33.02 15.81 -4.92
C GLU A 103 32.81 16.68 -6.16
N ASP A 104 31.64 16.54 -6.80
CA ASP A 104 31.21 17.38 -7.93
C ASP A 104 29.88 18.11 -7.62
N PRO A 105 29.91 19.24 -6.92
CA PRO A 105 28.72 19.98 -6.55
C PRO A 105 27.84 20.43 -7.72
N ALA A 106 28.40 20.62 -8.93
CA ALA A 106 27.63 20.95 -10.13
C ALA A 106 26.85 19.72 -10.64
N ALA A 107 27.47 18.57 -10.70
CA ALA A 107 26.80 17.32 -11.06
C ALA A 107 25.72 16.97 -10.04
N GLU A 108 25.99 17.08 -8.74
CA GLU A 108 25.00 16.83 -7.69
C GLU A 108 23.77 17.74 -7.83
N ARG A 109 23.97 19.05 -8.09
CA ARG A 109 22.85 19.96 -8.37
C ARG A 109 22.07 19.59 -9.63
N ALA A 110 22.75 19.12 -10.68
CA ALA A 110 22.08 18.68 -11.90
C ALA A 110 21.21 17.44 -11.63
N ILE A 111 21.77 16.44 -10.96
CA ILE A 111 21.05 15.23 -10.55
C ILE A 111 19.85 15.60 -9.66
N ARG A 112 20.04 16.54 -8.70
CA ARG A 112 18.96 16.97 -7.82
C ARG A 112 17.81 17.65 -8.56
N ARG A 113 18.11 18.45 -9.60
CA ARG A 113 17.07 19.08 -10.44
C ARG A 113 16.28 18.08 -11.28
N GLN A 114 16.93 16.98 -11.68
CA GLN A 114 16.31 15.90 -12.45
C GLN A 114 15.63 14.85 -11.56
N SER A 115 15.87 14.91 -10.24
CA SER A 115 15.31 13.93 -9.30
C SER A 115 13.82 14.10 -9.16
N LEU A 116 13.10 12.99 -9.20
CA LEU A 116 11.66 12.97 -9.03
C LEU A 116 11.25 13.34 -7.60
N SER A 117 10.17 14.08 -7.47
CA SER A 117 9.43 14.17 -6.20
C SER A 117 8.83 12.82 -5.84
N VAL A 118 8.47 12.63 -4.57
CA VAL A 118 7.76 11.42 -4.13
C VAL A 118 6.43 11.26 -4.87
N ALA A 119 5.73 12.37 -5.18
CA ALA A 119 4.48 12.31 -5.93
C ALA A 119 4.69 11.79 -7.36
N GLU A 120 5.71 12.28 -8.06
CA GLU A 120 6.06 11.80 -9.40
C GLU A 120 6.54 10.35 -9.39
N LEU A 121 7.34 9.98 -8.38
CA LEU A 121 7.78 8.59 -8.21
C LEU A 121 6.59 7.65 -7.97
N ILE A 122 5.58 8.06 -7.20
CA ILE A 122 4.34 7.29 -7.00
C ILE A 122 3.63 7.08 -8.33
N GLU A 123 3.47 8.13 -9.16
CA GLU A 123 2.79 7.99 -10.47
C GLU A 123 3.51 6.99 -11.37
N ARG A 124 4.83 7.08 -11.46
CA ARG A 124 5.61 6.14 -12.26
C ARG A 124 5.53 4.72 -11.73
N TYR A 125 5.70 4.52 -10.43
CA TYR A 125 5.57 3.21 -9.79
C TYR A 125 4.20 2.58 -10.04
N MET A 126 3.13 3.38 -9.91
CA MET A 126 1.78 2.92 -10.18
C MET A 126 1.57 2.55 -11.65
N ALA A 127 2.14 3.33 -12.59
CA ALA A 127 1.98 3.09 -14.01
C ALA A 127 2.84 1.91 -14.52
N GLU A 128 4.09 1.86 -14.12
CA GLU A 128 5.10 0.96 -14.70
C GLU A 128 5.17 -0.41 -13.98
N GLU A 129 4.92 -0.45 -12.66
CA GLU A 129 5.04 -1.68 -11.87
C GLU A 129 3.68 -2.21 -11.39
N VAL A 130 2.84 -1.34 -10.79
CA VAL A 130 1.65 -1.83 -10.08
C VAL A 130 0.51 -2.19 -11.03
N ARG A 131 0.11 -1.29 -11.92
CA ARG A 131 -1.04 -1.54 -12.83
C ARG A 131 -0.81 -2.71 -13.77
N PRO A 132 0.40 -2.92 -14.36
CA PRO A 132 0.65 -4.07 -15.22
C PRO A 132 0.73 -5.41 -14.50
N THR A 133 1.16 -5.41 -13.20
CA THR A 133 1.48 -6.67 -12.49
C THR A 133 0.46 -7.05 -11.43
N ARG A 134 -0.41 -6.15 -10.99
CA ARG A 134 -1.35 -6.37 -9.89
C ARG A 134 -2.80 -6.35 -10.36
N LYS A 135 -3.66 -7.13 -9.69
CA LYS A 135 -5.11 -7.06 -9.90
C LYS A 135 -5.62 -5.64 -9.63
N ALA A 136 -6.63 -5.18 -10.40
CA ALA A 136 -7.19 -3.83 -10.31
C ALA A 136 -7.57 -3.40 -8.88
N GLY A 137 -8.14 -4.30 -8.07
CA GLY A 137 -8.46 -4.02 -6.67
C GLY A 137 -7.24 -3.73 -5.79
N THR A 138 -6.11 -4.39 -6.06
CA THR A 138 -4.84 -4.11 -5.35
C THR A 138 -4.26 -2.76 -5.77
N ALA A 139 -4.31 -2.45 -7.06
CA ALA A 139 -3.85 -1.17 -7.59
C ALA A 139 -4.67 0.00 -7.01
N ALA A 140 -6.00 -0.15 -6.95
CA ALA A 140 -6.89 0.84 -6.35
C ALA A 140 -6.61 1.05 -4.84
N LEU A 141 -6.32 -0.03 -4.10
CA LEU A 141 -5.95 0.05 -2.68
C LEU A 141 -4.60 0.77 -2.49
N TYR A 142 -3.62 0.50 -3.33
CA TYR A 142 -2.31 1.15 -3.29
C TYR A 142 -2.43 2.64 -3.58
N ASP A 143 -3.22 3.02 -4.61
CA ASP A 143 -3.51 4.42 -4.91
C ASP A 143 -4.19 5.13 -3.72
N LEU A 144 -5.17 4.49 -3.08
CA LEU A 144 -5.81 4.99 -1.87
C LEU A 144 -4.80 5.24 -0.74
N TYR A 145 -3.88 4.30 -0.49
CA TYR A 145 -2.85 4.43 0.54
C TYR A 145 -1.89 5.58 0.23
N PHE A 146 -1.42 5.69 -1.00
CA PHE A 146 -0.57 6.78 -1.42
C PHE A 146 -1.26 8.14 -1.28
N ARG A 147 -2.48 8.26 -1.82
CA ARG A 147 -3.26 9.49 -1.79
C ARG A 147 -3.59 9.95 -0.37
N ARG A 148 -4.00 9.02 0.50
CA ARG A 148 -4.47 9.36 1.84
C ARG A 148 -3.34 9.55 2.85
N HIS A 149 -2.22 8.85 2.71
CA HIS A 149 -1.23 8.76 3.77
C HIS A 149 0.16 9.26 3.38
N VAL A 150 0.58 9.12 2.13
CA VAL A 150 1.97 9.41 1.71
C VAL A 150 2.08 10.78 1.05
N ARG A 151 1.23 11.08 0.07
CA ARG A 151 1.26 12.35 -0.69
C ARG A 151 1.11 13.58 0.18
N PRO A 152 0.21 13.64 1.18
CA PRO A 152 0.04 14.84 1.98
C PRO A 152 1.30 15.27 2.73
N ASP A 153 2.07 14.30 3.24
CA ASP A 153 3.25 14.58 4.06
C ASP A 153 4.55 14.65 3.26
N LEU A 154 4.68 13.79 2.23
CA LEU A 154 5.94 13.55 1.56
C LEU A 154 5.92 13.89 0.06
N GLY A 155 4.76 14.14 -0.53
CA GLY A 155 4.58 14.24 -1.97
C GLY A 155 5.48 15.25 -2.67
N ILE A 156 5.68 16.43 -2.07
CA ILE A 156 6.49 17.53 -2.64
C ILE A 156 8.01 17.34 -2.45
N LYS A 157 8.42 16.38 -1.59
CA LYS A 157 9.83 16.13 -1.34
C LYS A 157 10.45 15.37 -2.50
N LEU A 158 11.73 15.61 -2.74
CA LEU A 158 12.50 14.77 -3.65
C LEU A 158 12.65 13.38 -3.05
N ALA A 159 12.43 12.35 -3.86
CA ALA A 159 12.48 10.95 -3.40
C ALA A 159 13.86 10.59 -2.83
N ARG A 160 14.92 11.14 -3.41
CA ARG A 160 16.31 10.94 -2.93
C ARG A 160 16.61 11.60 -1.58
N ASP A 161 15.84 12.62 -1.18
CA ASP A 161 16.02 13.34 0.08
C ASP A 161 15.20 12.70 1.22
N LEU A 162 14.43 11.65 0.94
CA LEU A 162 13.73 10.90 1.97
C LEU A 162 14.71 10.22 2.92
N ASN A 163 14.45 10.35 4.20
CA ASN A 163 15.27 9.73 5.23
C ASN A 163 14.45 8.80 6.15
N HIS A 164 15.16 7.99 6.91
CA HIS A 164 14.59 7.01 7.84
C HIS A 164 13.65 7.66 8.87
N THR A 165 14.06 8.79 9.44
CA THR A 165 13.31 9.48 10.49
C THR A 165 11.94 9.95 10.00
N GLU A 166 11.84 10.42 8.76
CA GLU A 166 10.56 10.86 8.16
C GLU A 166 9.60 9.69 7.95
N LEU A 167 10.10 8.55 7.49
CA LEU A 167 9.29 7.34 7.33
C LEU A 167 8.85 6.76 8.67
N VAL A 168 9.70 6.78 9.70
CA VAL A 168 9.30 6.42 11.07
C VAL A 168 8.21 7.35 11.57
N ARG A 169 8.33 8.66 11.33
CA ARG A 169 7.32 9.65 11.73
C ARG A 169 5.98 9.40 11.02
N LEU A 170 6.01 9.17 9.70
CA LEU A 170 4.83 8.81 8.91
C LEU A 170 4.16 7.54 9.47
N HIS A 171 4.95 6.48 9.69
CA HIS A 171 4.48 5.20 10.20
C HIS A 171 3.82 5.35 11.57
N ARG A 172 4.46 6.06 12.51
CA ARG A 172 3.91 6.33 13.84
C ARG A 172 2.64 7.18 13.80
N ARG A 173 2.59 8.21 12.93
CA ARG A 173 1.40 9.05 12.76
C ARG A 173 0.18 8.22 12.34
N ILE A 174 0.33 7.38 11.34
CA ILE A 174 -0.75 6.50 10.88
C ILE A 174 -1.10 5.48 11.97
N GLY A 175 -0.09 4.95 12.64
CA GLY A 175 -0.23 3.90 13.65
C GLY A 175 -1.00 4.30 14.88
N LYS A 176 -1.08 5.61 15.22
CA LYS A 176 -1.92 6.10 16.34
C LYS A 176 -3.39 5.67 16.22
N ALA A 177 -3.94 5.66 15.00
CA ALA A 177 -5.32 5.30 14.74
C ALA A 177 -5.47 3.91 14.10
N ALA A 178 -4.49 3.49 13.30
CA ALA A 178 -4.59 2.29 12.45
C ALA A 178 -3.24 1.57 12.28
N PRO A 179 -2.77 0.81 13.30
CA PRO A 179 -1.44 0.17 13.29
C PRO A 179 -1.24 -0.77 12.08
N VAL A 180 -2.25 -1.57 11.75
CA VAL A 180 -2.20 -2.49 10.59
C VAL A 180 -2.06 -1.71 9.29
N THR A 181 -2.81 -0.62 9.13
CA THR A 181 -2.71 0.24 7.95
C THR A 181 -1.32 0.88 7.86
N ALA A 182 -0.74 1.33 8.97
CA ALA A 182 0.61 1.87 9.03
C ALA A 182 1.64 0.86 8.49
N ASN A 183 1.54 -0.41 8.92
CA ASN A 183 2.41 -1.48 8.45
C ASN A 183 2.24 -1.74 6.94
N ARG A 184 1.00 -1.69 6.42
CA ARG A 184 0.72 -1.86 4.98
C ARG A 184 1.30 -0.71 4.15
N VAL A 185 1.09 0.54 4.60
CA VAL A 185 1.64 1.74 3.95
C VAL A 185 3.17 1.69 3.95
N LEU A 186 3.80 1.37 5.09
CA LEU A 186 5.25 1.24 5.17
C LEU A 186 5.79 0.18 4.19
N THR A 187 5.14 -0.99 4.13
CA THR A 187 5.52 -2.06 3.20
C THR A 187 5.40 -1.61 1.75
N LEU A 188 4.34 -0.87 1.42
CA LEU A 188 4.11 -0.32 0.08
C LEU A 188 5.17 0.72 -0.29
N VAL A 189 5.46 1.67 0.60
CA VAL A 189 6.51 2.68 0.41
C VAL A 189 7.88 2.01 0.25
N SER A 190 8.21 1.00 1.08
CA SER A 190 9.46 0.24 0.95
C SER A 190 9.56 -0.47 -0.40
N ALA A 191 8.46 -1.05 -0.89
CA ALA A 191 8.43 -1.71 -2.21
C ALA A 191 8.65 -0.71 -3.35
N MET A 192 8.01 0.46 -3.30
CA MET A 192 8.19 1.55 -4.26
C MET A 192 9.64 2.04 -4.29
N LEU A 193 10.24 2.30 -3.12
CA LEU A 193 11.63 2.76 -3.04
C LEU A 193 12.62 1.68 -3.53
N SER A 194 12.36 0.41 -3.22
CA SER A 194 13.17 -0.70 -3.76
C SER A 194 13.03 -0.83 -5.28
N TRP A 195 11.85 -0.59 -5.84
CA TRP A 195 11.64 -0.52 -7.28
C TRP A 195 12.41 0.66 -7.89
N ALA A 196 12.35 1.85 -7.27
CA ALA A 196 13.07 3.03 -7.73
C ALA A 196 14.60 2.82 -7.78
N VAL A 197 15.16 2.09 -6.81
CA VAL A 197 16.57 1.67 -6.84
C VAL A 197 16.83 0.73 -8.02
N ARG A 198 15.96 -0.26 -8.23
CA ARG A 198 16.11 -1.25 -9.31
C ARG A 198 16.08 -0.62 -10.71
N VAL A 199 15.28 0.43 -10.91
CA VAL A 199 15.18 1.13 -12.20
C VAL A 199 16.15 2.31 -12.33
N GLY A 200 17.04 2.53 -11.35
CA GLY A 200 18.08 3.56 -11.40
C GLY A 200 17.64 4.97 -11.01
N GLU A 201 16.42 5.16 -10.52
CA GLU A 201 15.93 6.48 -10.04
C GLU A 201 16.52 6.87 -8.67
N LEU A 202 16.90 5.88 -7.88
CA LEU A 202 17.56 6.06 -6.59
C LEU A 202 18.87 5.24 -6.54
N PRO A 203 19.87 5.71 -5.80
CA PRO A 203 21.14 4.99 -5.63
C PRO A 203 20.96 3.62 -4.96
N GLU A 204 21.85 2.68 -5.22
CA GLU A 204 21.89 1.40 -4.51
C GLU A 204 21.96 1.59 -2.99
N GLY A 205 21.25 0.74 -2.26
CA GLY A 205 21.23 0.78 -0.81
C GLY A 205 20.41 1.91 -0.18
N SER A 206 19.89 2.85 -0.97
CA SER A 206 19.25 4.09 -0.49
C SER A 206 17.80 3.95 -0.02
N ASN A 207 17.26 2.73 0.21
CA ASN A 207 15.90 2.58 0.70
C ASN A 207 15.78 2.84 2.22
N PRO A 208 15.35 4.05 2.64
CA PRO A 208 15.27 4.43 4.06
C PRO A 208 14.12 3.76 4.84
N ALA A 209 13.27 2.99 4.17
CA ALA A 209 12.20 2.23 4.83
C ALA A 209 12.70 0.90 5.42
N LYS A 210 13.90 0.46 5.05
CA LYS A 210 14.49 -0.76 5.61
C LYS A 210 14.77 -0.59 7.11
N GLY A 211 14.54 -1.67 7.89
CA GLY A 211 14.83 -1.70 9.31
C GLY A 211 13.79 -0.99 10.21
N ILE A 212 12.74 -0.40 9.67
CA ILE A 212 11.67 0.18 10.50
C ILE A 212 10.85 -0.95 11.13
N THR A 213 10.82 -0.98 12.45
CA THR A 213 10.04 -1.95 13.22
C THR A 213 8.55 -1.72 13.03
N LYS A 214 7.83 -2.76 12.62
CA LYS A 214 6.38 -2.75 12.43
C LYS A 214 5.64 -2.88 13.77
N PHE A 215 4.44 -2.35 13.83
CA PHE A 215 3.53 -2.62 14.95
C PHE A 215 3.17 -4.10 14.99
N ARG A 216 3.04 -4.64 16.19
CA ARG A 216 2.56 -6.01 16.37
C ARG A 216 1.13 -6.13 15.87
N GLU A 217 0.88 -7.05 14.95
CA GLU A 217 -0.46 -7.36 14.47
C GLU A 217 -0.98 -8.57 15.23
N GLN A 218 -2.15 -8.43 15.85
CA GLN A 218 -2.85 -9.57 16.45
C GLN A 218 -3.81 -10.14 15.42
N ALA A 219 -3.68 -11.42 15.12
CA ALA A 219 -4.65 -12.13 14.32
C ALA A 219 -5.98 -12.18 15.10
N LYS A 220 -7.05 -11.66 14.51
CA LYS A 220 -8.38 -11.83 15.07
C LYS A 220 -8.85 -13.24 14.72
N GLU A 221 -9.00 -14.06 15.73
CA GLU A 221 -9.61 -15.39 15.63
C GLU A 221 -11.01 -15.32 16.21
N ARG A 222 -12.00 -15.51 15.35
CA ARG A 222 -13.42 -15.55 15.71
C ARG A 222 -14.08 -16.62 14.85
N PHE A 223 -14.76 -17.53 15.50
CA PHE A 223 -15.62 -18.55 14.90
C PHE A 223 -16.90 -18.67 15.73
N LEU A 224 -17.95 -19.13 15.10
CA LEU A 224 -19.27 -19.25 15.69
C LEU A 224 -19.36 -20.53 16.54
N SER A 225 -19.98 -20.42 17.72
CA SER A 225 -20.42 -21.58 18.51
C SER A 225 -21.66 -22.24 17.87
N ALA A 226 -22.10 -23.37 18.43
CA ALA A 226 -23.32 -24.03 17.98
C ALA A 226 -24.55 -23.14 18.22
N GLU A 227 -24.63 -22.47 19.36
CA GLU A 227 -25.71 -21.56 19.76
C GLU A 227 -25.72 -20.34 18.82
N GLU A 228 -24.58 -19.75 18.54
CA GLU A 228 -24.45 -18.61 17.63
C GLU A 228 -24.80 -18.99 16.18
N LEU A 229 -24.54 -20.23 15.77
CA LEU A 229 -24.97 -20.75 14.47
C LEU A 229 -26.49 -20.94 14.38
N ALA A 230 -27.09 -21.39 15.46
CA ALA A 230 -28.57 -21.51 15.56
C ALA A 230 -29.21 -20.12 15.46
N GLU A 231 -28.74 -19.15 16.25
CA GLU A 231 -29.22 -17.76 16.23
C GLU A 231 -29.06 -17.11 14.86
N LEU A 232 -27.89 -17.29 14.20
CA LEU A 232 -27.67 -16.82 12.85
C LEU A 232 -28.68 -17.46 11.87
N GLY A 233 -28.98 -18.74 12.03
CA GLY A 233 -29.95 -19.47 11.21
C GLY A 233 -31.36 -18.89 11.37
N ASP A 234 -31.79 -18.60 12.60
CA ASP A 234 -33.09 -18.01 12.89
C ASP A 234 -33.24 -16.61 12.31
N VAL A 235 -32.22 -15.77 12.50
CA VAL A 235 -32.22 -14.41 11.91
C VAL A 235 -32.19 -14.44 10.40
N LEU A 236 -31.51 -15.38 9.76
CA LEU A 236 -31.57 -15.54 8.31
C LEU A 236 -32.98 -15.91 7.81
N ARG A 237 -33.70 -16.78 8.55
CA ARG A 237 -35.11 -17.12 8.26
C ARG A 237 -36.04 -15.91 8.50
N GLU A 238 -35.86 -15.19 9.59
CA GLU A 238 -36.60 -13.95 9.87
C GLU A 238 -36.41 -12.95 8.73
N ALA A 239 -35.16 -12.77 8.26
CA ALA A 239 -34.81 -11.84 7.19
C ALA A 239 -35.48 -12.15 5.86
N GLU A 240 -35.71 -13.43 5.56
CA GLU A 240 -36.36 -13.91 4.32
C GLU A 240 -37.89 -13.78 4.39
N THR A 241 -38.47 -14.07 5.54
CA THR A 241 -39.94 -14.19 5.71
C THR A 241 -40.58 -12.90 6.15
N VAL A 242 -40.31 -12.47 7.37
CA VAL A 242 -40.91 -11.28 8.00
C VAL A 242 -40.12 -10.01 7.68
N GLY A 243 -38.81 -10.12 7.53
CA GLY A 243 -37.87 -9.02 7.37
C GLY A 243 -37.25 -8.59 8.71
N LEU A 244 -36.05 -8.01 8.64
CA LEU A 244 -35.36 -7.49 9.80
C LEU A 244 -35.92 -6.12 10.21
N PRO A 245 -36.07 -5.85 11.51
CA PRO A 245 -36.48 -4.54 12.01
C PRO A 245 -35.36 -3.51 11.76
N TRP A 246 -35.75 -2.25 11.56
CA TRP A 246 -34.83 -1.13 11.46
C TRP A 246 -35.37 0.10 12.19
N ASP A 247 -34.47 0.90 12.75
CA ASP A 247 -34.80 2.14 13.41
C ASP A 247 -34.74 3.32 12.41
N ALA A 248 -35.73 4.21 12.50
CA ALA A 248 -35.67 5.46 11.75
C ALA A 248 -34.62 6.37 12.39
N ASP A 249 -33.66 6.82 11.58
CA ASP A 249 -32.73 7.86 12.00
C ASP A 249 -33.50 9.18 12.17
N GLY A 250 -33.82 9.55 13.42
CA GLY A 250 -34.58 10.74 13.78
C GLY A 250 -33.95 12.07 13.31
N SER A 251 -32.68 12.04 12.91
CA SER A 251 -31.95 13.22 12.42
C SER A 251 -32.24 13.54 10.94
N LYS A 252 -32.89 12.63 10.20
CA LYS A 252 -33.18 12.82 8.76
C LYS A 252 -34.57 13.43 8.53
N ALA A 253 -34.64 14.36 7.57
CA ALA A 253 -35.88 15.06 7.20
C ALA A 253 -37.07 14.14 6.84
N PHE A 254 -36.80 12.89 6.44
CA PHE A 254 -37.79 11.87 6.14
C PHE A 254 -38.33 11.09 7.35
N ALA A 255 -37.84 11.36 8.58
CA ALA A 255 -38.28 10.65 9.77
C ALA A 255 -39.78 10.85 10.03
N LYS A 256 -40.38 11.99 9.69
CA LYS A 256 -41.81 12.31 9.81
C LYS A 256 -42.73 11.42 8.98
N HIS A 257 -42.26 10.85 7.88
CA HIS A 257 -43.03 9.99 6.97
C HIS A 257 -42.62 8.51 7.05
N SER A 258 -41.81 8.15 8.05
CA SER A 258 -41.44 6.76 8.27
C SER A 258 -42.64 5.94 8.77
N PRO A 259 -42.79 4.69 8.31
CA PRO A 259 -43.82 3.80 8.85
C PRO A 259 -43.72 3.68 10.36
N GLY A 260 -44.84 3.36 11.02
CA GLY A 260 -44.83 3.08 12.46
C GLY A 260 -43.84 1.97 12.80
N PRO A 261 -43.33 1.93 14.07
CA PRO A 261 -42.27 0.97 14.46
C PRO A 261 -42.59 -0.50 14.12
N GLN A 262 -43.85 -0.90 14.23
CA GLN A 262 -44.32 -2.25 13.93
C GLN A 262 -44.22 -2.61 12.44
N HIS A 263 -44.18 -1.61 11.55
CA HIS A 263 -44.07 -1.79 10.08
C HIS A 263 -42.65 -1.54 9.55
N ARG A 264 -41.72 -1.21 10.44
CA ARG A 264 -40.31 -0.93 10.06
C ARG A 264 -39.51 -2.22 9.91
N ARG A 265 -39.87 -3.00 8.90
CA ARG A 265 -39.16 -4.24 8.58
C ARG A 265 -38.73 -4.24 7.11
N THR A 266 -37.56 -4.79 6.86
CA THR A 266 -37.03 -4.94 5.50
C THR A 266 -36.69 -6.39 5.24
N LYS A 267 -37.40 -7.01 4.29
CA LYS A 267 -37.05 -8.34 3.79
C LYS A 267 -35.76 -8.25 3.01
N LEU A 268 -34.85 -9.18 3.27
CA LEU A 268 -33.63 -9.32 2.47
C LEU A 268 -33.92 -10.17 1.24
N SER A 269 -33.21 -9.84 0.15
CA SER A 269 -33.27 -10.68 -1.05
C SER A 269 -32.78 -12.09 -0.74
N PRO A 270 -33.45 -13.16 -1.24
CA PRO A 270 -32.96 -14.53 -1.11
C PRO A 270 -31.53 -14.76 -1.56
N HIS A 271 -31.05 -13.97 -2.53
CA HIS A 271 -29.66 -14.00 -2.96
C HIS A 271 -28.67 -13.54 -1.85
N VAL A 272 -29.08 -12.68 -0.92
CA VAL A 272 -28.24 -12.23 0.19
C VAL A 272 -28.06 -13.35 1.22
N THR A 273 -29.16 -13.94 1.64
CA THR A 273 -29.16 -15.02 2.64
C THR A 273 -28.55 -16.30 2.09
N ALA A 274 -28.81 -16.63 0.82
CA ALA A 274 -28.12 -17.69 0.09
C ALA A 274 -26.60 -17.48 0.05
N ALA A 275 -26.13 -16.26 -0.23
CA ALA A 275 -24.70 -15.96 -0.21
C ALA A 275 -24.07 -16.24 1.15
N ILE A 276 -24.75 -15.88 2.25
CA ILE A 276 -24.26 -16.11 3.62
C ILE A 276 -24.22 -17.61 3.93
N ARG A 277 -25.28 -18.36 3.59
CA ARG A 277 -25.30 -19.82 3.75
C ARG A 277 -24.21 -20.51 2.92
N LEU A 278 -24.03 -20.11 1.66
CA LEU A 278 -22.98 -20.66 0.80
C LEU A 278 -21.57 -20.37 1.35
N LEU A 279 -21.32 -19.17 1.88
CA LEU A 279 -20.05 -18.85 2.54
C LEU A 279 -19.78 -19.77 3.73
N LEU A 280 -20.81 -20.04 4.55
CA LEU A 280 -20.70 -20.92 5.71
C LEU A 280 -20.54 -22.37 5.30
N PHE A 281 -21.32 -22.89 4.34
CA PHE A 281 -21.36 -24.31 3.97
C PHE A 281 -20.20 -24.75 3.07
N THR A 282 -19.52 -23.82 2.40
CA THR A 282 -18.40 -24.13 1.49
C THR A 282 -17.05 -23.62 1.99
N GLY A 283 -17.04 -22.74 2.98
CA GLY A 283 -15.82 -22.05 3.42
C GLY A 283 -15.17 -21.19 2.33
N CYS A 284 -15.89 -20.85 1.26
CA CYS A 284 -15.39 -19.99 0.18
C CYS A 284 -15.11 -18.56 0.65
N ARG A 285 -14.28 -17.82 -0.11
CA ARG A 285 -14.07 -16.39 0.14
C ARG A 285 -15.27 -15.60 -0.38
N LEU A 286 -15.54 -14.45 0.24
CA LEU A 286 -16.65 -13.58 -0.15
C LEU A 286 -16.74 -13.34 -1.67
N ARG A 287 -15.64 -12.96 -2.30
CA ARG A 287 -15.61 -12.69 -3.74
C ARG A 287 -15.79 -13.94 -4.60
N GLU A 288 -15.41 -15.12 -4.11
CA GLU A 288 -15.64 -16.38 -4.79
C GLU A 288 -17.14 -16.68 -4.90
N ILE A 289 -17.92 -16.37 -3.87
CA ILE A 289 -19.38 -16.53 -3.88
C ILE A 289 -20.09 -15.39 -4.62
N LEU A 290 -19.70 -14.13 -4.39
CA LEU A 290 -20.37 -13.01 -5.06
C LEU A 290 -20.16 -13.00 -6.58
N HIS A 291 -19.02 -13.51 -7.07
CA HIS A 291 -18.72 -13.59 -8.51
C HIS A 291 -19.02 -15.00 -9.10
N LEU A 292 -19.69 -15.85 -8.35
CA LEU A 292 -20.07 -17.18 -8.82
C LEU A 292 -21.09 -17.05 -9.94
N LYS A 293 -20.86 -17.71 -11.08
CA LYS A 293 -21.79 -17.83 -12.18
C LYS A 293 -22.45 -19.21 -12.19
N TRP A 294 -23.64 -19.30 -12.76
CA TRP A 294 -24.34 -20.58 -12.87
C TRP A 294 -23.56 -21.60 -13.71
N GLU A 295 -22.82 -21.18 -14.73
CA GLU A 295 -21.94 -22.04 -15.53
C GLU A 295 -20.81 -22.73 -14.75
N HIS A 296 -20.47 -22.18 -13.55
CA HIS A 296 -19.46 -22.76 -12.67
C HIS A 296 -20.03 -23.81 -11.69
N VAL A 297 -21.35 -24.02 -11.70
CA VAL A 297 -22.04 -24.95 -10.79
C VAL A 297 -22.34 -26.25 -11.52
N ASP A 298 -21.69 -27.31 -11.10
CA ASP A 298 -21.95 -28.67 -11.58
C ASP A 298 -22.78 -29.41 -10.51
N PHE A 299 -24.10 -29.51 -10.75
CA PHE A 299 -25.01 -30.16 -9.83
C PHE A 299 -24.87 -31.69 -9.85
N GLU A 300 -24.48 -32.30 -10.98
CA GLU A 300 -24.33 -33.73 -11.11
C GLU A 300 -23.13 -34.22 -10.29
N ARG A 301 -22.00 -33.50 -10.35
CA ARG A 301 -20.81 -33.83 -9.57
C ARG A 301 -20.80 -33.22 -8.16
N GLY A 302 -21.75 -32.37 -7.83
CA GLY A 302 -21.74 -31.61 -6.56
C GLY A 302 -20.52 -30.74 -6.41
N MET A 303 -20.15 -29.96 -7.44
CA MET A 303 -18.90 -29.20 -7.48
C MET A 303 -19.10 -27.77 -7.98
N LEU A 304 -18.27 -26.84 -7.48
CA LEU A 304 -18.05 -25.55 -8.13
C LEU A 304 -16.67 -25.53 -8.80
N PHE A 305 -16.62 -25.01 -10.01
CA PHE A 305 -15.37 -24.82 -10.76
C PHE A 305 -15.05 -23.33 -10.89
N LEU A 306 -14.40 -22.76 -9.88
CA LEU A 306 -14.07 -21.34 -9.85
C LEU A 306 -12.88 -21.03 -10.77
N PRO A 307 -13.05 -20.23 -11.86
CA PRO A 307 -12.00 -20.00 -12.86
C PRO A 307 -10.88 -19.11 -12.37
N ASP A 308 -11.19 -18.12 -11.52
CA ASP A 308 -10.23 -17.16 -10.97
C ASP A 308 -10.46 -16.93 -9.48
N SER A 309 -9.79 -17.71 -8.64
CA SER A 309 -9.69 -17.42 -7.21
C SER A 309 -8.41 -16.64 -6.91
N LYS A 310 -8.24 -16.15 -5.66
CA LYS A 310 -6.98 -15.54 -5.20
C LYS A 310 -5.78 -16.46 -5.40
N THR A 311 -6.02 -17.77 -5.52
CA THR A 311 -5.01 -18.82 -5.64
C THR A 311 -5.03 -19.55 -6.99
N GLY A 312 -5.73 -19.05 -8.01
CA GLY A 312 -5.92 -19.65 -9.32
C GLY A 312 -7.23 -20.48 -9.40
N ARG A 313 -7.34 -21.35 -10.39
CA ARG A 313 -8.51 -22.25 -10.54
C ARG A 313 -8.69 -23.12 -9.31
N LYS A 314 -9.94 -23.24 -8.84
CA LYS A 314 -10.25 -23.95 -7.60
C LYS A 314 -11.54 -24.75 -7.75
N PRO A 315 -11.49 -26.10 -7.65
CA PRO A 315 -12.67 -26.90 -7.42
C PRO A 315 -13.12 -26.76 -5.95
N VAL A 316 -14.44 -26.69 -5.72
CA VAL A 316 -15.04 -26.66 -4.38
C VAL A 316 -16.12 -27.72 -4.33
N VAL A 317 -16.04 -28.59 -3.34
CA VAL A 317 -17.05 -29.62 -3.09
C VAL A 317 -18.30 -28.96 -2.49
N LEU A 318 -19.47 -29.26 -3.07
CA LEU A 318 -20.78 -28.87 -2.57
C LEU A 318 -21.37 -30.01 -1.73
N ALA A 319 -21.50 -29.79 -0.43
CA ALA A 319 -22.30 -30.65 0.42
C ALA A 319 -23.81 -30.44 0.18
N ALA A 320 -24.63 -31.41 0.52
CA ALA A 320 -26.07 -31.37 0.26
C ALA A 320 -26.77 -30.08 0.71
N PRO A 321 -26.46 -29.45 1.87
CA PRO A 321 -27.06 -28.16 2.25
C PRO A 321 -26.70 -27.02 1.28
N ALA A 322 -25.50 -27.02 0.71
CA ALA A 322 -25.09 -26.00 -0.27
C ALA A 322 -25.77 -26.22 -1.62
N VAL A 323 -25.97 -27.48 -2.03
CA VAL A 323 -26.72 -27.84 -3.24
C VAL A 323 -28.17 -27.36 -3.11
N ALA A 324 -28.85 -27.65 -1.98
CA ALA A 324 -30.22 -27.22 -1.73
C ALA A 324 -30.37 -25.71 -1.84
N VAL A 325 -29.49 -24.92 -1.21
CA VAL A 325 -29.49 -23.45 -1.34
C VAL A 325 -29.40 -22.98 -2.79
N LEU A 326 -28.59 -23.65 -3.62
CA LEU A 326 -28.44 -23.31 -5.02
C LEU A 326 -29.66 -23.71 -5.88
N GLN A 327 -30.29 -24.84 -5.56
CA GLN A 327 -31.48 -25.34 -6.25
C GLN A 327 -32.71 -24.48 -5.98
N ASP A 328 -32.88 -24.01 -4.73
CA ASP A 328 -33.99 -23.16 -4.32
C ASP A 328 -33.87 -21.70 -4.82
N LEU A 329 -32.69 -21.31 -5.29
CA LEU A 329 -32.43 -19.93 -5.67
C LEU A 329 -32.86 -19.65 -7.10
N ALA A 330 -33.70 -18.61 -7.28
CA ALA A 330 -34.15 -18.18 -8.61
C ALA A 330 -32.98 -17.74 -9.49
N ARG A 331 -32.93 -18.26 -10.72
CA ARG A 331 -31.92 -17.87 -11.72
C ARG A 331 -32.36 -16.61 -12.42
N MET A 332 -31.90 -15.43 -11.93
CA MET A 332 -32.29 -14.13 -12.45
C MET A 332 -31.29 -13.55 -13.46
N GLY A 333 -30.16 -14.18 -13.68
CA GLY A 333 -29.10 -13.73 -14.58
C GLY A 333 -27.93 -14.69 -14.64
N GLU A 334 -26.80 -14.21 -15.15
CA GLU A 334 -25.56 -15.01 -15.28
C GLU A 334 -24.97 -15.38 -13.93
N TYR A 335 -25.07 -14.48 -12.94
CA TYR A 335 -24.51 -14.67 -11.61
C TYR A 335 -25.49 -15.36 -10.66
N VAL A 336 -24.95 -16.21 -9.80
CA VAL A 336 -25.75 -16.88 -8.76
C VAL A 336 -26.23 -15.87 -7.73
N ILE A 337 -25.37 -14.93 -7.34
CA ILE A 337 -25.69 -13.87 -6.36
C ILE A 337 -25.82 -12.54 -7.06
N VAL A 338 -27.03 -12.13 -7.32
CA VAL A 338 -27.34 -10.88 -8.01
C VAL A 338 -27.65 -9.74 -7.03
N GLY A 339 -27.41 -8.52 -7.47
CA GLY A 339 -27.82 -7.28 -6.82
C GLY A 339 -28.99 -6.64 -7.56
N ASN A 340 -29.08 -5.31 -7.52
CA ASN A 340 -30.09 -4.55 -8.26
C ASN A 340 -29.85 -4.57 -9.78
N ASP A 341 -28.60 -4.67 -10.22
CA ASP A 341 -28.24 -4.89 -11.62
C ASP A 341 -27.96 -6.39 -11.84
N LEU A 342 -28.85 -7.05 -12.56
CA LEU A 342 -28.80 -8.49 -12.84
C LEU A 342 -27.65 -8.90 -13.77
N ARG A 343 -27.06 -7.92 -14.48
CA ARG A 343 -25.92 -8.13 -15.39
C ARG A 343 -24.58 -8.10 -14.68
N ARG A 344 -24.55 -7.76 -13.40
CA ARG A 344 -23.32 -7.63 -12.62
C ARG A 344 -23.38 -8.48 -11.35
N PRO A 345 -22.25 -8.97 -10.87
CA PRO A 345 -22.22 -9.63 -9.58
C PRO A 345 -22.58 -8.62 -8.48
N ARG A 346 -23.19 -9.10 -7.40
CA ARG A 346 -23.44 -8.27 -6.24
C ARG A 346 -22.13 -7.68 -5.70
N HIS A 347 -22.12 -6.37 -5.45
CA HIS A 347 -20.89 -5.67 -5.06
C HIS A 347 -20.36 -6.09 -3.66
N ASP A 348 -21.24 -6.12 -2.65
CA ASP A 348 -20.90 -6.50 -1.28
C ASP A 348 -22.12 -6.96 -0.46
N LEU A 349 -21.84 -7.41 0.75
CA LEU A 349 -22.85 -7.81 1.75
C LEU A 349 -22.76 -6.99 3.04
N GLN A 350 -22.01 -5.87 3.06
CA GLN A 350 -21.70 -5.16 4.30
C GLN A 350 -22.93 -4.66 5.06
N ARG A 351 -23.86 -4.02 4.35
CA ARG A 351 -25.10 -3.51 4.96
C ARG A 351 -26.00 -4.63 5.48
N PRO A 352 -26.40 -5.63 4.67
CA PRO A 352 -27.22 -6.72 5.17
C PRO A 352 -26.51 -7.53 6.25
N TRP A 353 -25.20 -7.75 6.14
CA TRP A 353 -24.43 -8.46 7.16
C TRP A 353 -24.48 -7.75 8.52
N ARG A 354 -24.29 -6.43 8.53
CA ARG A 354 -24.41 -5.64 9.76
C ARG A 354 -25.78 -5.77 10.39
N ALA A 355 -26.85 -5.67 9.60
CA ALA A 355 -28.22 -5.82 10.12
C ALA A 355 -28.46 -7.22 10.70
N ILE A 356 -27.97 -8.28 10.04
CA ILE A 356 -28.07 -9.66 10.51
C ILE A 356 -27.30 -9.85 11.81
N THR A 357 -26.02 -9.46 11.86
CA THR A 357 -25.19 -9.66 13.06
C THR A 357 -25.67 -8.85 14.25
N GLN A 358 -26.16 -7.64 14.01
CA GLN A 358 -26.75 -6.80 15.04
C GLN A 358 -28.04 -7.42 15.58
N ARG A 359 -28.91 -7.95 14.72
CA ARG A 359 -30.15 -8.64 15.09
C ARG A 359 -29.90 -9.94 15.86
N ALA A 360 -28.84 -10.68 15.48
CA ALA A 360 -28.44 -11.93 16.12
C ALA A 360 -27.57 -11.74 17.37
N GLY A 361 -27.26 -10.52 17.80
CA GLY A 361 -26.35 -10.27 18.92
C GLY A 361 -24.90 -10.72 18.68
N LEU A 362 -24.48 -10.88 17.42
CA LEU A 362 -23.17 -11.38 17.01
C LEU A 362 -22.18 -10.24 16.78
N ASP A 363 -21.91 -9.45 17.82
CA ASP A 363 -21.05 -8.29 17.72
C ASP A 363 -19.62 -8.62 17.30
N GLY A 364 -19.06 -7.78 16.42
CA GLY A 364 -17.69 -7.92 15.93
C GLY A 364 -17.45 -9.09 14.95
N LEU A 365 -18.48 -9.88 14.64
CA LEU A 365 -18.39 -10.98 13.67
C LEU A 365 -18.26 -10.44 12.24
N ARG A 366 -17.20 -10.80 11.57
CA ARG A 366 -16.92 -10.40 10.16
C ARG A 366 -17.43 -11.48 9.21
N ILE A 367 -17.79 -11.12 8.01
CA ILE A 367 -18.17 -12.10 6.96
C ILE A 367 -17.07 -13.17 6.75
N HIS A 368 -15.81 -12.80 6.88
CA HIS A 368 -14.70 -13.75 6.72
C HIS A 368 -14.62 -14.78 7.86
N ASP A 369 -15.21 -14.47 9.01
CA ASP A 369 -15.25 -15.37 10.15
C ASP A 369 -16.19 -16.58 9.91
N LEU A 370 -17.11 -16.50 8.96
CA LEU A 370 -17.88 -17.67 8.48
C LEU A 370 -16.96 -18.78 7.91
N ARG A 371 -15.93 -18.38 7.17
CA ARG A 371 -14.92 -19.31 6.67
C ARG A 371 -14.04 -19.84 7.81
N HIS A 372 -13.76 -19.03 8.83
CA HIS A 372 -13.08 -19.50 10.04
C HIS A 372 -13.93 -20.50 10.80
N SER A 373 -15.26 -20.27 10.88
CA SER A 373 -16.21 -21.20 11.51
C SER A 373 -16.29 -22.54 10.77
N PHE A 374 -16.31 -22.53 9.43
CA PHE A 374 -16.24 -23.77 8.64
C PHE A 374 -14.96 -24.56 8.96
N ALA A 375 -13.81 -23.90 9.03
CA ALA A 375 -12.54 -24.53 9.34
C ALA A 375 -12.48 -25.07 10.78
N ALA A 376 -12.97 -24.27 11.75
CA ALA A 376 -13.02 -24.62 13.16
C ALA A 376 -13.92 -25.82 13.41
N MET A 377 -15.09 -25.88 12.78
CA MET A 377 -16.00 -27.01 12.84
C MET A 377 -15.35 -28.28 12.27
N GLY A 378 -14.66 -28.16 11.14
CA GLY A 378 -13.91 -29.28 10.57
C GLY A 378 -12.81 -29.80 11.51
N ALA A 379 -12.04 -28.88 12.13
CA ALA A 379 -10.99 -29.26 13.08
C ALA A 379 -11.60 -29.91 14.35
N GLY A 380 -12.67 -29.34 14.90
CA GLY A 380 -13.40 -29.89 16.06
C GLY A 380 -13.99 -31.26 15.77
N SER A 381 -14.39 -31.52 14.53
CA SER A 381 -14.88 -32.84 14.06
C SER A 381 -13.75 -33.86 13.77
N GLY A 382 -12.49 -33.53 14.06
CA GLY A 382 -11.35 -34.44 13.91
C GLY A 382 -10.81 -34.59 12.48
N PHE A 383 -11.23 -33.76 11.52
CA PHE A 383 -10.63 -33.78 10.17
C PHE A 383 -9.20 -33.22 10.23
N SER A 384 -8.30 -33.87 9.47
CA SER A 384 -6.91 -33.45 9.43
C SER A 384 -6.74 -32.06 8.78
N LEU A 385 -5.78 -31.27 9.27
CA LEU A 385 -5.49 -29.92 8.76
C LEU A 385 -5.21 -29.88 7.25
N PRO A 386 -4.51 -30.89 6.64
CA PRO A 386 -4.37 -30.96 5.19
C PRO A 386 -5.71 -31.07 4.45
N VAL A 387 -6.66 -31.86 4.95
CA VAL A 387 -8.02 -31.98 4.37
C VAL A 387 -8.76 -30.66 4.45
N ILE A 388 -8.78 -30.02 5.63
CA ILE A 388 -9.39 -28.72 5.82
C ILE A 388 -8.73 -27.67 4.91
N GLY A 389 -7.41 -27.64 4.85
CA GLY A 389 -6.64 -26.75 3.97
C GLY A 389 -7.00 -26.92 2.50
N LYS A 390 -7.19 -28.17 2.03
CA LYS A 390 -7.60 -28.51 0.67
C LYS A 390 -9.02 -28.04 0.38
N LEU A 391 -9.97 -28.27 1.28
CA LEU A 391 -11.35 -27.79 1.16
C LEU A 391 -11.41 -26.26 1.07
N LEU A 392 -10.63 -25.58 1.89
CA LEU A 392 -10.51 -24.11 1.86
C LEU A 392 -9.75 -23.59 0.63
N GLY A 393 -8.93 -24.40 -0.04
CA GLY A 393 -8.03 -23.99 -1.11
C GLY A 393 -6.87 -23.12 -0.60
N HIS A 394 -6.25 -23.53 0.51
CA HIS A 394 -5.01 -22.93 1.00
C HIS A 394 -3.82 -23.49 0.20
N ARG A 395 -2.96 -22.61 -0.31
CA ARG A 395 -1.69 -23.03 -0.95
C ARG A 395 -0.62 -23.39 0.07
N ASN A 396 -0.66 -22.76 1.25
CA ASN A 396 0.29 -23.00 2.32
C ASN A 396 -0.46 -23.59 3.53
N LEU A 397 0.00 -24.73 4.02
CA LEU A 397 -0.54 -25.42 5.19
C LEU A 397 -0.43 -24.59 6.47
N GLU A 398 0.58 -23.72 6.59
CA GLU A 398 0.70 -22.80 7.73
C GLU A 398 -0.55 -21.94 7.93
N THR A 399 -1.28 -21.60 6.85
CA THR A 399 -2.54 -20.86 6.96
C THR A 399 -3.61 -21.66 7.69
N THR A 400 -3.54 -22.98 7.66
CA THR A 400 -4.48 -23.88 8.31
C THR A 400 -4.04 -24.25 9.73
N ASN A 401 -2.76 -24.14 10.05
CA ASN A 401 -2.20 -24.44 11.38
C ASN A 401 -2.83 -23.63 12.52
N ARG A 402 -3.43 -22.46 12.21
CA ARG A 402 -4.20 -21.68 13.19
C ARG A 402 -5.37 -22.41 13.81
N TYR A 403 -5.88 -23.48 13.17
CA TYR A 403 -6.98 -24.29 13.69
C TYR A 403 -6.51 -25.55 14.43
N ALA A 404 -5.20 -25.78 14.53
CA ALA A 404 -4.63 -26.98 15.14
C ALA A 404 -5.04 -27.16 16.61
N HIS A 405 -5.22 -26.06 17.33
CA HIS A 405 -5.59 -26.05 18.74
C HIS A 405 -7.08 -26.38 19.02
N LEU A 406 -7.92 -26.39 17.96
CA LEU A 406 -9.36 -26.60 18.08
C LEU A 406 -9.75 -28.08 18.01
N GLY A 407 -8.88 -28.95 17.50
CA GLY A 407 -9.08 -30.40 17.51
C GLY A 407 -8.84 -30.96 18.92
N ALA A 408 -9.73 -31.83 19.42
CA ALA A 408 -9.36 -32.75 20.49
C ALA A 408 -8.05 -33.42 20.05
N SER A 409 -6.98 -33.42 20.90
CA SER A 409 -5.63 -33.82 20.53
C SER A 409 -5.65 -34.87 19.39
N PRO A 410 -5.28 -34.49 18.14
CA PRO A 410 -5.39 -35.43 17.00
C PRO A 410 -4.58 -36.71 17.27
N LEU A 411 -3.54 -36.58 18.11
CA LEU A 411 -2.72 -37.68 18.59
C LEU A 411 -3.51 -38.63 19.50
N LYS A 412 -4.33 -38.10 20.41
CA LYS A 412 -5.15 -38.94 21.30
C LYS A 412 -6.23 -39.70 20.53
N VAL A 413 -6.97 -38.98 19.66
CA VAL A 413 -7.99 -39.59 18.78
C VAL A 413 -7.37 -40.67 17.87
N ALA A 414 -6.20 -40.37 17.29
CA ALA A 414 -5.49 -41.33 16.47
C ALA A 414 -5.01 -42.55 17.28
N ALA A 415 -4.42 -42.30 18.46
CA ALA A 415 -3.94 -43.36 19.35
C ALA A 415 -5.11 -44.25 19.81
N ASP A 416 -6.22 -43.67 20.26
CA ASP A 416 -7.42 -44.40 20.67
C ASP A 416 -8.00 -45.25 19.50
N ARG A 417 -8.04 -44.69 18.30
CA ARG A 417 -8.54 -45.38 17.11
C ARG A 417 -7.63 -46.54 16.70
N ILE A 418 -6.32 -46.34 16.73
CA ILE A 418 -5.34 -47.38 16.45
C ILE A 418 -5.43 -48.45 17.52
N ALA A 419 -5.42 -48.07 18.80
CA ALA A 419 -5.50 -48.99 19.92
C ALA A 419 -6.79 -49.83 19.87
N ASN A 420 -7.95 -49.23 19.62
CA ASN A 420 -9.22 -49.91 19.47
C ASN A 420 -9.25 -50.89 18.27
N GLN A 421 -8.61 -50.51 17.14
CA GLN A 421 -8.50 -51.42 16.00
C GLN A 421 -7.60 -52.62 16.32
N LEU A 422 -6.49 -52.38 17.02
CA LEU A 422 -5.59 -53.45 17.45
C LEU A 422 -6.27 -54.35 18.48
N ALA A 423 -6.94 -53.81 19.49
CA ALA A 423 -7.70 -54.58 20.47
C ALA A 423 -8.77 -55.43 19.82
N LYS A 424 -9.51 -54.87 18.85
CA LYS A 424 -10.49 -55.63 18.06
C LYS A 424 -9.84 -56.76 17.24
N ALA A 425 -8.69 -56.52 16.63
CA ALA A 425 -7.96 -57.52 15.87
C ALA A 425 -7.35 -58.63 16.77
N MET A 426 -7.01 -58.28 18.01
CA MET A 426 -6.53 -59.25 19.03
C MET A 426 -7.65 -60.05 19.71
N GLY A 427 -8.91 -59.76 19.42
CA GLY A 427 -10.04 -60.37 20.06
C GLY A 427 -10.40 -59.81 21.44
N ASP A 428 -9.71 -58.74 21.87
CA ASP A 428 -9.99 -58.00 23.11
C ASP A 428 -11.13 -57.00 22.88
N ALA A 429 -12.28 -57.46 22.42
CA ALA A 429 -13.47 -56.67 22.36
C ALA A 429 -13.96 -56.44 23.79
N GLY A 430 -13.40 -55.43 24.45
CA GLY A 430 -13.84 -54.95 25.74
C GLY A 430 -15.33 -54.65 25.72
N GLY A 431 -16.02 -55.26 26.62
CA GLY A 431 -17.43 -55.08 26.85
C GLY A 431 -17.75 -53.63 27.20
N ASN A 432 -18.90 -53.21 26.71
CA ASN A 432 -19.76 -52.02 27.04
C ASN A 432 -19.08 -50.70 27.27
#